data_084dadd7b456620717cba6bc7c1e2e4b
#
_entry.id   084dadd7b456620717cba6bc7c1e2e4b
#
_cell.length_a   1.000
_cell.length_b   1.000
_cell.length_c   1.000
_cell.angle_alpha   90.00
_cell.angle_beta   90.00
_cell.angle_gamma   90.00
#
_symmetry.space_group_name_H-M   'P 1'
#
loop_
_entity.id
_entity.type
_entity.pdbx_description
1 polymer ?
#
loop_
_entity_poly.entity_id
_entity_poly.type
_entity_poly.pdbx_seq_one_letter_code
_entity_poly.pdbx_strand_id
1 'polypeptide(L)'
;MATILRRGTVVFLIAVCVMALTLIGINFGPSVHANTAASATSSVVGLPGYNISVFAKGTKAYYNPDSVEVDGKYVWIGYQNTTAKDGSDGKSSTIVEYTLQGKVVHIYSVLGHCDGLRIDPKTHLVWATSNEDGNPQLAIINSKTNAVTEYKFPKTPHGGGYDDLAFLNGQIFITASAPNLNSLGVNVFPAVDKIALTNGKIVLTPILYGNSTATDTITKQKVTLNMTDPDSMSIDTQGNLVQADQADAQLIFIHNPGTSKQTVTRTTVGTQVDDTLWIPSSQGRMLIVDTKLNAIYNVTINKTGFTRGTIYTESPSDSGVAGYVGAVNPKTGTIVPVIIGLTSPSGLGFIQGK
;
A
#
# COMPACT_ATOMS: atom_id res chain seq x y z
N MET A 1 -33.82 -52.57 4.79
CA MET A 1 -32.93 -52.82 3.63
C MET A 1 -31.93 -51.69 3.59
N ALA A 2 -30.71 -51.98 4.03
CA ALA A 2 -29.62 -51.01 4.13
C ALA A 2 -28.66 -51.23 2.95
N THR A 3 -28.36 -50.17 2.21
CA THR A 3 -27.38 -50.20 1.15
C THR A 3 -26.19 -49.35 1.56
N ILE A 4 -25.08 -50.02 1.85
CA ILE A 4 -23.79 -49.44 2.21
C ILE A 4 -23.07 -49.07 0.91
N LEU A 5 -22.71 -47.78 0.74
CA LEU A 5 -21.77 -47.37 -0.32
C LEU A 5 -20.34 -47.26 0.25
N ARG A 6 -19.46 -48.08 -0.32
CA ARG A 6 -18.01 -48.15 -0.02
C ARG A 6 -17.28 -46.91 -0.58
N ARG A 7 -16.44 -46.34 0.26
CA ARG A 7 -15.42 -45.35 -0.13
C ARG A 7 -14.23 -46.08 -0.76
N GLY A 8 -13.90 -45.77 -2.00
CA GLY A 8 -12.68 -46.22 -2.67
C GLY A 8 -11.53 -45.26 -2.41
N THR A 9 -10.49 -45.76 -1.75
CA THR A 9 -9.22 -45.07 -1.55
C THR A 9 -8.36 -45.35 -2.78
N VAL A 10 -7.94 -44.29 -3.50
CA VAL A 10 -6.98 -44.38 -4.60
C VAL A 10 -5.59 -44.15 -4.02
N VAL A 11 -4.75 -45.19 -4.04
CA VAL A 11 -3.34 -45.15 -3.68
C VAL A 11 -2.53 -44.94 -4.95
N PHE A 12 -1.79 -43.79 -5.03
CA PHE A 12 -0.78 -43.57 -6.06
C PHE A 12 0.54 -44.25 -5.64
N LEU A 13 0.94 -45.26 -6.37
CA LEU A 13 2.28 -45.85 -6.27
C LEU A 13 3.24 -45.05 -7.16
N ILE A 14 4.23 -44.41 -6.56
CA ILE A 14 5.37 -43.82 -7.27
C ILE A 14 6.46 -44.86 -7.33
N ALA A 15 6.75 -45.39 -8.53
CA ALA A 15 7.88 -46.28 -8.79
C ALA A 15 9.17 -45.44 -8.90
N VAL A 16 10.11 -45.71 -7.98
CA VAL A 16 11.48 -45.15 -8.05
C VAL A 16 12.34 -46.12 -8.85
N CYS A 17 12.74 -45.75 -10.05
CA CYS A 17 13.79 -46.46 -10.80
C CYS A 17 15.17 -46.03 -10.29
N VAL A 18 15.86 -46.94 -9.59
CA VAL A 18 17.28 -46.81 -9.25
C VAL A 18 18.09 -47.42 -10.42
N MET A 19 18.76 -46.61 -11.20
CA MET A 19 19.82 -47.06 -12.13
C MET A 19 21.15 -46.96 -11.42
N ALA A 20 21.79 -48.12 -11.23
CA ALA A 20 23.18 -48.25 -10.84
C ALA A 20 24.08 -48.06 -12.09
N LEU A 21 24.87 -46.99 -12.09
CA LEU A 21 25.97 -46.82 -13.05
C LEU A 21 27.30 -47.08 -12.34
N THR A 22 28.05 -48.04 -12.89
CA THR A 22 29.40 -48.43 -12.51
C THR A 22 30.41 -47.32 -12.76
N LEU A 23 31.26 -47.07 -11.76
CA LEU A 23 32.37 -46.16 -11.79
C LEU A 23 33.46 -46.60 -12.76
N ILE A 24 33.81 -45.74 -13.71
CA ILE A 24 35.10 -45.69 -14.35
C ILE A 24 35.82 -44.44 -13.80
N GLY A 25 36.88 -44.66 -13.04
CA GLY A 25 37.68 -43.60 -12.46
C GLY A 25 38.49 -42.85 -13.51
N ILE A 26 38.27 -41.55 -13.63
CA ILE A 26 39.19 -40.61 -14.27
C ILE A 26 39.51 -39.52 -13.25
N ASN A 27 40.75 -39.55 -12.76
CA ASN A 27 41.26 -38.50 -11.88
C ASN A 27 41.53 -37.23 -12.70
N PHE A 28 40.69 -36.20 -12.55
CA PHE A 28 41.05 -34.83 -12.91
C PHE A 28 41.19 -34.03 -11.63
N GLY A 29 42.37 -33.44 -11.47
CA GLY A 29 42.71 -32.61 -10.30
C GLY A 29 41.82 -31.41 -10.10
N PRO A 30 41.76 -30.84 -8.88
CA PRO A 30 40.81 -29.82 -8.51
C PRO A 30 41.29 -28.44 -8.89
N SER A 31 40.61 -27.77 -9.76
CA SER A 31 40.50 -26.32 -9.76
C SER A 31 39.03 -25.92 -9.98
N VAL A 32 38.21 -26.23 -9.01
CA VAL A 32 36.88 -25.60 -8.91
C VAL A 32 37.13 -24.19 -8.34
N HIS A 33 37.25 -23.23 -9.22
CA HIS A 33 37.04 -21.86 -8.84
C HIS A 33 35.56 -21.80 -8.41
N ALA A 34 35.33 -21.67 -7.09
CA ALA A 34 34.03 -21.27 -6.59
C ALA A 34 33.76 -19.88 -7.17
N ASN A 35 33.03 -19.84 -8.28
CA ASN A 35 32.32 -18.64 -8.64
C ASN A 35 31.36 -18.36 -7.47
N THR A 36 31.78 -17.47 -6.57
CA THR A 36 30.84 -16.77 -5.73
C THR A 36 29.86 -16.11 -6.69
N ALA A 37 28.68 -16.70 -6.81
CA ALA A 37 27.56 -16.05 -7.46
C ALA A 37 27.45 -14.68 -6.77
N ALA A 38 27.85 -13.63 -7.47
CA ALA A 38 27.53 -12.28 -7.05
C ALA A 38 26.02 -12.28 -6.85
N SER A 39 25.58 -12.04 -5.62
CA SER A 39 24.17 -11.79 -5.34
C SER A 39 23.76 -10.70 -6.31
N ALA A 40 22.93 -11.04 -7.29
CA ALA A 40 22.39 -10.08 -8.20
C ALA A 40 21.54 -9.13 -7.34
N THR A 41 22.11 -8.00 -6.95
CA THR A 41 21.33 -6.90 -6.41
C THR A 41 20.36 -6.52 -7.51
N SER A 42 19.08 -6.82 -7.33
CA SER A 42 18.02 -6.40 -8.23
C SER A 42 18.14 -4.89 -8.36
N SER A 43 18.56 -4.40 -9.51
CA SER A 43 18.62 -2.96 -9.76
C SER A 43 17.20 -2.51 -10.09
N VAL A 44 16.69 -1.57 -9.30
CA VAL A 44 15.45 -0.88 -9.66
C VAL A 44 15.71 -0.06 -10.92
N VAL A 45 14.87 -0.25 -11.94
CA VAL A 45 15.08 0.29 -13.28
C VAL A 45 13.83 1.04 -13.75
N GLY A 46 14.00 2.27 -14.23
CA GLY A 46 13.01 3.00 -15.00
C GLY A 46 12.97 2.51 -16.45
N LEU A 47 11.78 2.22 -16.97
CA LEU A 47 11.62 1.92 -18.40
C LEU A 47 11.93 3.17 -19.26
N PRO A 48 12.10 3.05 -20.60
CA PRO A 48 12.49 4.18 -21.43
C PRO A 48 11.64 5.43 -21.22
N GLY A 49 12.30 6.54 -20.92
CA GLY A 49 11.68 7.82 -20.57
C GLY A 49 11.70 8.14 -19.07
N TYR A 50 11.89 7.15 -18.21
CA TYR A 50 11.93 7.32 -16.76
C TYR A 50 13.37 7.23 -16.23
N ASN A 51 13.79 8.22 -15.45
CA ASN A 51 15.04 8.18 -14.71
C ASN A 51 14.74 7.93 -13.24
N ILE A 52 15.54 7.09 -12.62
CA ILE A 52 15.42 6.76 -11.21
C ILE A 52 16.72 7.06 -10.46
N SER A 53 16.59 7.55 -9.24
CA SER A 53 17.68 7.75 -8.30
C SER A 53 17.20 7.54 -6.88
N VAL A 54 18.11 7.27 -5.95
CA VAL A 54 17.74 7.15 -4.52
C VAL A 54 17.47 8.54 -3.95
N PHE A 55 16.34 8.72 -3.28
CA PHE A 55 16.01 9.91 -2.49
C PHE A 55 16.56 9.79 -1.06
N ALA A 56 16.24 8.68 -0.38
CA ALA A 56 16.68 8.37 0.96
C ALA A 56 16.74 6.85 1.17
N LYS A 57 17.41 6.41 2.22
CA LYS A 57 17.42 5.01 2.66
C LYS A 57 17.09 4.94 4.14
N GLY A 58 16.46 3.86 4.56
CA GLY A 58 16.37 3.54 5.96
C GLY A 58 17.75 3.27 6.56
N THR A 59 17.82 3.33 7.88
CA THR A 59 19.04 3.18 8.68
C THR A 59 18.84 2.08 9.72
N LYS A 60 19.81 1.90 10.63
CA LYS A 60 19.61 1.01 11.79
C LYS A 60 18.64 1.59 12.84
N ALA A 61 18.41 2.91 12.82
CA ALA A 61 17.52 3.59 13.75
C ALA A 61 16.06 3.66 13.26
N TYR A 62 15.85 3.63 11.97
CA TYR A 62 14.53 3.59 11.32
C TYR A 62 14.67 2.88 9.97
N TYR A 63 13.79 1.94 9.70
CA TYR A 63 13.85 1.06 8.53
C TYR A 63 12.45 0.51 8.20
N ASN A 64 12.33 -0.19 7.08
CA ASN A 64 11.06 -0.60 6.49
C ASN A 64 10.17 0.62 6.25
N PRO A 65 10.55 1.55 5.34
CA PRO A 65 9.70 2.66 4.96
C PRO A 65 8.44 2.12 4.30
N ASP A 66 7.32 2.81 4.53
CA ASP A 66 6.02 2.43 4.00
C ASP A 66 5.35 3.63 3.31
N SER A 67 4.76 4.53 4.05
CA SER A 67 4.02 5.66 3.51
C SER A 67 4.90 6.87 3.24
N VAL A 68 4.50 7.69 2.25
CA VAL A 68 5.14 8.97 1.93
C VAL A 68 4.11 10.06 1.69
N GLU A 69 4.36 11.23 2.29
CA GLU A 69 3.53 12.42 2.04
C GLU A 69 4.41 13.65 1.84
N VAL A 70 3.93 14.62 1.03
CA VAL A 70 4.69 15.82 0.67
C VAL A 70 3.91 17.07 1.02
N ASP A 71 4.46 17.94 1.86
CA ASP A 71 3.89 19.24 2.19
C ASP A 71 4.91 20.37 2.03
N GLY A 72 4.68 21.20 1.03
CA GLY A 72 5.46 22.40 0.78
C GLY A 72 6.96 22.12 0.60
N LYS A 73 7.74 22.27 1.68
CA LYS A 73 9.21 22.14 1.68
C LYS A 73 9.71 20.81 2.22
N TYR A 74 8.81 19.94 2.66
CA TYR A 74 9.14 18.75 3.41
C TYR A 74 8.51 17.51 2.79
N VAL A 75 9.22 16.41 2.98
CA VAL A 75 8.76 15.04 2.68
C VAL A 75 8.71 14.28 3.99
N TRP A 76 7.62 13.61 4.24
CA TRP A 76 7.38 12.81 5.42
C TRP A 76 7.34 11.34 5.05
N ILE A 77 8.07 10.51 5.77
CA ILE A 77 8.16 9.07 5.53
C ILE A 77 7.83 8.35 6.83
N GLY A 78 6.88 7.43 6.77
CA GLY A 78 6.62 6.46 7.83
C GLY A 78 7.57 5.28 7.69
N TYR A 79 8.21 4.86 8.78
CA TYR A 79 9.05 3.66 8.86
C TYR A 79 8.46 2.72 9.88
N GLN A 80 7.99 1.58 9.43
CA GLN A 80 7.32 0.56 10.27
C GLN A 80 8.28 -0.09 11.27
N ASN A 81 9.60 -0.06 11.01
CA ASN A 81 10.59 -0.80 11.77
C ASN A 81 10.26 -2.33 11.75
N THR A 82 10.22 -2.99 12.89
CA THR A 82 9.75 -4.39 13.06
C THR A 82 8.59 -4.44 14.04
N THR A 83 7.69 -3.48 13.96
CA THR A 83 6.48 -3.45 14.78
C THR A 83 5.47 -4.49 14.28
N ALA A 84 4.64 -5.02 15.19
CA ALA A 84 3.57 -5.93 14.83
C ALA A 84 2.37 -5.16 14.25
N LYS A 85 1.78 -5.66 13.16
CA LYS A 85 0.66 -5.03 12.46
C LYS A 85 -0.60 -4.82 13.31
N ASP A 86 -0.77 -5.63 14.36
CA ASP A 86 -1.87 -5.53 15.33
C ASP A 86 -1.49 -4.74 16.61
N GLY A 87 -0.27 -4.18 16.65
CA GLY A 87 0.25 -3.44 17.82
C GLY A 87 0.49 -4.29 19.06
N SER A 88 0.43 -5.62 18.97
CA SER A 88 0.54 -6.52 20.13
C SER A 88 1.90 -6.50 20.80
N ASP A 89 2.95 -6.09 20.09
CA ASP A 89 4.32 -6.02 20.60
C ASP A 89 4.65 -4.72 21.37
N GLY A 90 3.76 -3.73 21.31
CA GLY A 90 3.90 -2.44 22.01
C GLY A 90 5.11 -1.60 21.57
N LYS A 91 5.68 -1.89 20.39
CA LYS A 91 6.79 -1.11 19.83
C LYS A 91 6.31 0.12 19.09
N SER A 92 7.26 0.92 18.63
CA SER A 92 7.00 2.17 17.90
C SER A 92 7.59 2.14 16.49
N SER A 93 6.86 2.72 15.59
CA SER A 93 7.31 3.16 14.26
C SER A 93 8.02 4.50 14.36
N THR A 94 8.69 4.89 13.28
CA THR A 94 9.40 6.16 13.20
C THR A 94 8.89 6.97 12.01
N ILE A 95 8.51 8.21 12.24
CA ILE A 95 8.20 9.15 11.17
C ILE A 95 9.37 10.11 11.02
N VAL A 96 9.87 10.25 9.80
CA VAL A 96 11.01 11.12 9.50
C VAL A 96 10.59 12.23 8.57
N GLU A 97 10.87 13.45 8.99
CA GLU A 97 10.73 14.66 8.17
C GLU A 97 12.04 14.90 7.41
N TYR A 98 11.95 15.03 6.09
CA TYR A 98 13.05 15.34 5.20
C TYR A 98 12.86 16.66 4.49
N THR A 99 13.96 17.31 4.12
CA THR A 99 13.91 18.34 3.07
C THR A 99 13.55 17.72 1.73
N LEU A 100 13.16 18.54 0.74
CA LEU A 100 12.94 18.05 -0.64
C LEU A 100 14.18 17.40 -1.27
N GLN A 101 15.39 17.55 -0.70
CA GLN A 101 16.64 16.96 -1.15
C GLN A 101 17.02 15.69 -0.38
N GLY A 102 16.12 15.17 0.47
CA GLY A 102 16.38 13.94 1.24
C GLY A 102 17.27 14.11 2.48
N LYS A 103 17.47 15.35 2.96
CA LYS A 103 18.18 15.59 4.21
C LYS A 103 17.20 15.51 5.39
N VAL A 104 17.51 14.69 6.40
CA VAL A 104 16.72 14.58 7.63
C VAL A 104 16.63 15.93 8.34
N VAL A 105 15.44 16.33 8.71
CA VAL A 105 15.11 17.54 9.49
C VAL A 105 14.75 17.16 10.91
N HIS A 106 13.81 16.21 11.07
CA HIS A 106 13.35 15.76 12.38
C HIS A 106 12.95 14.28 12.34
N ILE A 107 12.90 13.66 13.51
CA ILE A 107 12.53 12.25 13.70
C ILE A 107 11.53 12.18 14.84
N TYR A 108 10.38 11.53 14.60
CA TYR A 108 9.31 11.33 15.56
C TYR A 108 9.11 9.84 15.82
N SER A 109 8.77 9.48 17.05
CA SER A 109 8.34 8.14 17.42
C SER A 109 6.81 8.14 17.55
N VAL A 110 6.15 7.15 16.96
CA VAL A 110 4.71 6.92 17.07
C VAL A 110 4.47 5.47 17.48
N LEU A 111 3.52 5.25 18.38
CA LEU A 111 3.23 3.92 18.90
C LEU A 111 2.55 3.06 17.83
N GLY A 112 2.99 1.81 17.69
CA GLY A 112 2.44 0.80 16.79
C GLY A 112 3.10 0.75 15.43
N HIS A 113 2.53 -0.06 14.56
CA HIS A 113 2.91 -0.27 13.16
C HIS A 113 2.27 0.82 12.31
N CYS A 114 3.07 1.79 11.85
CA CYS A 114 2.56 2.91 11.05
C CYS A 114 2.36 2.45 9.60
N ASP A 115 1.14 2.62 9.11
CA ASP A 115 0.74 2.32 7.73
C ASP A 115 0.41 3.63 6.99
N GLY A 116 -0.75 4.24 7.22
CA GLY A 116 -1.13 5.48 6.55
C GLY A 116 -0.46 6.73 7.12
N LEU A 117 -0.08 7.64 6.23
CA LEU A 117 0.51 8.94 6.59
C LEU A 117 -0.06 10.02 5.68
N ARG A 118 -0.79 10.99 6.24
CA ARG A 118 -1.36 12.12 5.47
C ARG A 118 -1.19 13.44 6.20
N ILE A 119 -1.20 14.52 5.45
CA ILE A 119 -1.07 15.88 5.98
C ILE A 119 -2.37 16.62 5.78
N ASP A 120 -2.92 17.17 6.86
CA ASP A 120 -4.10 18.04 6.79
C ASP A 120 -3.74 19.32 6.00
N PRO A 121 -4.34 19.53 4.82
CA PRO A 121 -3.98 20.66 3.96
C PRO A 121 -4.31 22.03 4.57
N LYS A 122 -5.13 22.07 5.63
CA LYS A 122 -5.53 23.30 6.30
C LYS A 122 -4.62 23.65 7.48
N THR A 123 -4.23 22.65 8.27
CA THR A 123 -3.48 22.86 9.51
C THR A 123 -2.01 22.54 9.37
N HIS A 124 -1.62 21.78 8.34
CA HIS A 124 -0.29 21.20 8.13
C HIS A 124 0.16 20.24 9.26
N LEU A 125 -0.81 19.71 9.99
CA LEU A 125 -0.55 18.63 10.94
C LEU A 125 -0.42 17.32 10.20
N VAL A 126 0.54 16.50 10.61
CA VAL A 126 0.75 15.15 10.04
C VAL A 126 -0.07 14.17 10.85
N TRP A 127 -0.89 13.40 10.16
CA TRP A 127 -1.73 12.35 10.73
C TRP A 127 -1.14 11.00 10.32
N ALA A 128 -0.91 10.15 11.28
CA ALA A 128 -0.37 8.81 11.08
C ALA A 128 -1.29 7.79 11.71
N THR A 129 -1.79 6.87 10.93
CA THR A 129 -2.52 5.68 11.37
C THR A 129 -1.53 4.58 11.73
N SER A 130 -1.91 3.72 12.67
CA SER A 130 -1.09 2.58 13.08
C SER A 130 -1.95 1.39 13.43
N ASN A 131 -1.40 0.18 13.19
CA ASN A 131 -1.98 -1.10 13.56
C ASN A 131 -3.20 -1.47 12.71
N GLU A 132 -2.99 -1.69 11.43
CA GLU A 132 -4.01 -2.06 10.44
C GLU A 132 -4.75 -3.37 10.75
N ASP A 133 -4.10 -4.33 11.43
CA ASP A 133 -4.68 -5.64 11.76
C ASP A 133 -5.45 -5.66 13.08
N GLY A 134 -5.34 -4.60 13.91
CA GLY A 134 -6.04 -4.54 15.20
C GLY A 134 -5.49 -3.47 16.14
N ASN A 135 -6.18 -3.18 17.25
CA ASN A 135 -5.77 -2.16 18.20
C ASN A 135 -5.36 -0.82 17.58
N PRO A 136 -6.13 -0.27 16.64
CA PRO A 136 -5.73 0.87 15.84
C PRO A 136 -5.48 2.12 16.68
N GLN A 137 -4.51 2.91 16.23
CA GLN A 137 -4.13 4.18 16.84
C GLN A 137 -3.97 5.27 15.77
N LEU A 138 -4.11 6.52 16.20
CA LEU A 138 -3.88 7.70 15.39
C LEU A 138 -2.90 8.60 16.12
N ALA A 139 -1.78 8.93 15.50
CA ALA A 139 -0.87 9.96 15.97
C ALA A 139 -1.03 11.24 15.14
N ILE A 140 -1.07 12.40 15.81
CA ILE A 140 -1.08 13.71 15.15
C ILE A 140 0.19 14.46 15.57
N ILE A 141 1.01 14.81 14.57
CA ILE A 141 2.31 15.45 14.77
C ILE A 141 2.19 16.91 14.36
N ASN A 142 2.65 17.80 15.25
CA ASN A 142 2.81 19.21 14.97
C ASN A 142 4.32 19.53 14.85
N SER A 143 4.82 19.67 13.62
CA SER A 143 6.24 19.94 13.36
C SER A 143 6.73 21.31 13.88
N LYS A 144 5.82 22.27 14.08
CA LYS A 144 6.19 23.59 14.62
C LYS A 144 6.53 23.54 16.11
N THR A 145 5.93 22.60 16.85
CA THR A 145 6.13 22.43 18.28
C THR A 145 6.83 21.15 18.65
N ASN A 146 7.06 20.26 17.67
CA ASN A 146 7.56 18.89 17.82
C ASN A 146 6.67 18.01 18.73
N ALA A 147 5.41 18.37 18.87
CA ALA A 147 4.46 17.61 19.70
C ALA A 147 3.86 16.47 18.89
N VAL A 148 3.77 15.30 19.53
CA VAL A 148 3.02 14.13 19.06
C VAL A 148 1.85 13.91 20.02
N THR A 149 0.64 13.83 19.50
CA THR A 149 -0.56 13.52 20.28
C THR A 149 -1.17 12.24 19.75
N GLU A 150 -1.33 11.25 20.64
CA GLU A 150 -1.85 9.94 20.27
C GLU A 150 -3.31 9.77 20.71
N TYR A 151 -4.10 9.13 19.86
CA TYR A 151 -5.50 8.81 20.08
C TYR A 151 -5.75 7.33 19.83
N LYS A 152 -6.55 6.72 20.70
CA LYS A 152 -7.03 5.35 20.53
C LYS A 152 -8.37 5.36 19.83
N PHE A 153 -8.54 4.46 18.87
CA PHE A 153 -9.83 4.22 18.26
C PHE A 153 -10.78 3.50 19.25
N PRO A 154 -12.10 3.69 19.10
CA PRO A 154 -13.06 2.81 19.75
C PRO A 154 -12.90 1.37 19.20
N LYS A 155 -13.53 0.39 19.87
CA LYS A 155 -13.54 -0.98 19.38
C LYS A 155 -14.07 -1.02 17.94
N THR A 156 -13.29 -1.62 17.04
CA THR A 156 -13.63 -1.71 15.62
C THR A 156 -14.75 -2.73 15.39
N PRO A 157 -15.82 -2.38 14.65
CA PRO A 157 -16.90 -3.32 14.36
C PRO A 157 -16.44 -4.42 13.39
N HIS A 158 -15.48 -4.14 12.52
CA HIS A 158 -14.95 -5.06 11.51
C HIS A 158 -13.87 -6.01 12.05
N GLY A 159 -13.33 -5.78 13.24
CA GLY A 159 -12.38 -6.67 13.91
C GLY A 159 -10.91 -6.38 13.60
N GLY A 160 -10.59 -5.72 12.50
CA GLY A 160 -9.26 -5.25 12.16
C GLY A 160 -8.95 -3.86 12.72
N GLY A 161 -8.09 -3.13 12.05
CA GLY A 161 -7.70 -1.76 12.40
C GLY A 161 -8.07 -0.74 11.34
N TYR A 162 -7.26 0.28 11.21
CA TYR A 162 -7.41 1.33 10.19
C TYR A 162 -6.05 1.57 9.55
N ASP A 163 -6.05 1.56 8.24
CA ASP A 163 -4.84 1.75 7.47
C ASP A 163 -4.64 3.24 7.11
N ASP A 164 -5.19 3.71 6.04
CA ASP A 164 -4.92 5.03 5.48
C ASP A 164 -6.10 6.00 5.64
N LEU A 165 -5.84 7.29 5.43
CA LEU A 165 -6.85 8.34 5.53
C LEU A 165 -6.72 9.37 4.41
N ALA A 166 -7.79 10.14 4.16
CA ALA A 166 -7.79 11.23 3.20
C ALA A 166 -8.55 12.46 3.72
N PHE A 167 -8.02 13.64 3.41
CA PHE A 167 -8.66 14.93 3.70
C PHE A 167 -9.36 15.44 2.45
N LEU A 168 -10.68 15.47 2.45
CA LEU A 168 -11.47 15.92 1.31
C LEU A 168 -12.61 16.84 1.72
N ASN A 169 -12.64 18.06 1.17
CA ASN A 169 -13.70 19.04 1.41
C ASN A 169 -13.96 19.33 2.90
N GLY A 170 -12.90 19.38 3.71
CA GLY A 170 -12.97 19.61 5.16
C GLY A 170 -13.50 18.44 5.97
N GLN A 171 -13.66 17.28 5.35
CA GLN A 171 -13.95 15.99 5.98
C GLN A 171 -12.71 15.10 5.95
N ILE A 172 -12.66 14.15 6.85
CA ILE A 172 -11.59 13.16 6.93
C ILE A 172 -12.24 11.79 6.76
N PHE A 173 -11.69 11.00 5.86
CA PHE A 173 -12.12 9.63 5.60
C PHE A 173 -10.98 8.69 5.96
N ILE A 174 -11.31 7.46 6.37
CA ILE A 174 -10.34 6.48 6.83
C ILE A 174 -10.74 5.09 6.35
N THR A 175 -9.75 4.30 5.96
CA THR A 175 -9.92 2.91 5.53
C THR A 175 -10.04 1.98 6.73
N ALA A 176 -11.07 1.15 6.74
CA ALA A 176 -11.25 0.08 7.72
C ALA A 176 -10.62 -1.22 7.19
N SER A 177 -9.38 -1.47 7.60
CA SER A 177 -8.51 -2.54 7.11
C SER A 177 -8.72 -3.86 7.84
N ALA A 178 -8.20 -4.96 7.24
CA ALA A 178 -8.20 -6.31 7.80
C ALA A 178 -9.55 -6.79 8.37
N PRO A 179 -10.67 -6.67 7.62
CA PRO A 179 -11.99 -6.99 8.15
C PRO A 179 -12.18 -8.49 8.37
N ASN A 180 -12.89 -8.83 9.46
CA ASN A 180 -13.41 -10.19 9.61
C ASN A 180 -14.43 -10.47 8.50
N LEU A 181 -14.23 -11.56 7.78
CA LEU A 181 -15.18 -12.01 6.76
C LEU A 181 -16.23 -12.93 7.40
N ASN A 182 -17.45 -12.89 6.87
CA ASN A 182 -18.48 -13.83 7.29
C ASN A 182 -18.18 -15.26 6.79
N SER A 183 -19.03 -16.23 7.12
CA SER A 183 -18.86 -17.64 6.73
C SER A 183 -18.86 -17.91 5.22
N LEU A 184 -19.23 -16.93 4.41
CA LEU A 184 -19.19 -16.97 2.94
C LEU A 184 -18.01 -16.22 2.36
N GLY A 185 -17.06 -15.73 3.19
CA GLY A 185 -15.92 -14.95 2.74
C GLY A 185 -16.27 -13.51 2.33
N VAL A 186 -17.38 -12.96 2.85
CA VAL A 186 -17.85 -11.61 2.48
C VAL A 186 -17.60 -10.63 3.62
N ASN A 187 -17.02 -9.46 3.28
CA ASN A 187 -16.95 -8.32 4.17
C ASN A 187 -18.30 -7.60 4.26
N VAL A 188 -19.00 -7.78 5.36
CA VAL A 188 -20.30 -7.13 5.65
C VAL A 188 -20.17 -5.89 6.52
N PHE A 189 -18.95 -5.51 6.89
CA PHE A 189 -18.64 -4.38 7.76
C PHE A 189 -18.28 -3.11 6.96
N PRO A 190 -18.16 -1.95 7.63
CA PRO A 190 -17.62 -0.75 7.01
C PRO A 190 -16.24 -1.03 6.39
N ALA A 191 -16.02 -0.54 5.17
CA ALA A 191 -14.74 -0.49 4.50
C ALA A 191 -14.16 0.92 4.48
N VAL A 192 -15.02 1.96 4.52
CA VAL A 192 -14.62 3.35 4.64
C VAL A 192 -15.51 4.05 5.65
N ASP A 193 -14.89 4.69 6.62
CA ASP A 193 -15.53 5.54 7.62
C ASP A 193 -15.17 7.02 7.41
N LYS A 194 -16.07 7.92 7.78
CA LYS A 194 -15.74 9.30 8.09
C LYS A 194 -15.28 9.39 9.54
N ILE A 195 -14.16 10.06 9.78
CA ILE A 195 -13.58 10.25 11.12
C ILE A 195 -13.73 11.71 11.56
N ALA A 196 -13.99 11.92 12.85
CA ALA A 196 -13.96 13.22 13.51
C ALA A 196 -13.31 13.10 14.88
N LEU A 197 -12.61 14.14 15.29
CA LEU A 197 -12.14 14.30 16.67
C LEU A 197 -13.11 15.22 17.43
N THR A 198 -13.83 14.65 18.40
CA THR A 198 -14.81 15.36 19.22
C THR A 198 -14.45 15.21 20.69
N ASN A 199 -14.15 16.31 21.37
CA ASN A 199 -13.72 16.32 22.78
C ASN A 199 -12.54 15.35 23.05
N GLY A 200 -11.55 15.29 22.15
CA GLY A 200 -10.38 14.43 22.27
C GLY A 200 -10.66 12.94 22.01
N LYS A 201 -11.82 12.59 21.46
CA LYS A 201 -12.18 11.21 21.12
C LYS A 201 -12.42 11.08 19.63
N ILE A 202 -12.04 9.94 19.08
CA ILE A 202 -12.36 9.56 17.70
C ILE A 202 -13.81 9.13 17.61
N VAL A 203 -14.53 9.72 16.65
CA VAL A 203 -15.91 9.36 16.27
C VAL A 203 -15.90 8.91 14.82
N LEU A 204 -16.45 7.75 14.55
CA LEU A 204 -16.51 7.11 13.24
C LEU A 204 -17.94 7.09 12.73
N THR A 205 -18.13 7.31 11.44
CA THR A 205 -19.42 7.23 10.76
C THR A 205 -19.24 6.48 9.45
N PRO A 206 -19.77 5.26 9.28
CA PRO A 206 -19.66 4.51 8.04
C PRO A 206 -20.22 5.26 6.84
N ILE A 207 -19.49 5.23 5.73
CA ILE A 207 -19.93 5.79 4.44
C ILE A 207 -19.95 4.74 3.32
N LEU A 208 -19.15 3.68 3.44
CA LEU A 208 -19.14 2.56 2.50
C LEU A 208 -18.97 1.25 3.26
N TYR A 209 -19.79 0.26 2.93
CA TYR A 209 -19.63 -1.11 3.42
C TYR A 209 -18.90 -1.98 2.40
N GLY A 210 -18.16 -2.99 2.86
CA GLY A 210 -17.38 -3.87 2.00
C GLY A 210 -18.23 -4.60 0.94
N ASN A 211 -19.52 -4.84 1.20
CA ASN A 211 -20.47 -5.44 0.27
C ASN A 211 -21.43 -4.44 -0.37
N SER A 212 -21.08 -3.18 -0.44
CA SER A 212 -21.91 -2.16 -1.09
C SER A 212 -22.09 -2.40 -2.59
N THR A 213 -23.13 -1.81 -3.17
CA THR A 213 -23.34 -1.85 -4.63
C THR A 213 -22.51 -0.77 -5.33
N ALA A 214 -21.80 -1.14 -6.37
CA ALA A 214 -21.07 -0.24 -7.27
C ALA A 214 -21.51 -0.43 -8.73
N THR A 215 -21.11 0.51 -9.59
CA THR A 215 -21.17 0.34 -11.05
C THR A 215 -19.77 0.04 -11.55
N ASP A 216 -19.57 -1.10 -12.19
CA ASP A 216 -18.31 -1.46 -12.81
C ASP A 216 -17.99 -0.52 -13.98
N THR A 217 -16.80 0.10 -13.99
CA THR A 217 -16.43 1.11 -14.98
C THR A 217 -16.16 0.52 -16.36
N ILE A 218 -15.88 -0.79 -16.46
CA ILE A 218 -15.58 -1.49 -17.71
C ILE A 218 -16.86 -2.04 -18.32
N THR A 219 -17.59 -2.86 -17.56
CA THR A 219 -18.79 -3.54 -18.04
C THR A 219 -20.06 -2.67 -17.98
N LYS A 220 -20.05 -1.57 -17.22
CA LYS A 220 -21.18 -0.68 -16.93
C LYS A 220 -22.32 -1.36 -16.14
N GLN A 221 -22.09 -2.55 -15.63
CA GLN A 221 -23.07 -3.31 -14.86
C GLN A 221 -23.02 -2.94 -13.37
N LYS A 222 -24.15 -3.10 -12.69
CA LYS A 222 -24.19 -3.09 -11.23
C LYS A 222 -23.52 -4.34 -10.69
N VAL A 223 -22.68 -4.18 -9.69
CA VAL A 223 -21.98 -5.26 -9.00
C VAL A 223 -22.11 -5.05 -7.49
N THR A 224 -22.11 -6.14 -6.75
CA THR A 224 -21.87 -6.11 -5.32
C THR A 224 -20.38 -6.19 -5.10
N LEU A 225 -19.83 -5.27 -4.31
CA LEU A 225 -18.44 -5.32 -3.89
C LEU A 225 -18.22 -6.50 -2.92
N ASN A 226 -16.96 -6.90 -2.78
CA ASN A 226 -16.51 -7.69 -1.66
C ASN A 226 -15.09 -7.21 -1.35
N MET A 227 -14.99 -6.13 -0.58
CA MET A 227 -13.71 -5.53 -0.23
C MET A 227 -13.11 -6.32 0.94
N THR A 228 -12.26 -7.30 0.60
CA THR A 228 -11.65 -8.18 1.62
C THR A 228 -10.38 -7.58 2.21
N ASP A 229 -9.81 -6.61 1.52
CA ASP A 229 -8.57 -5.95 1.90
C ASP A 229 -8.58 -4.46 1.53
N PRO A 230 -9.49 -3.67 2.15
CA PRO A 230 -9.45 -2.22 2.00
C PRO A 230 -8.14 -1.69 2.57
N ASP A 231 -7.37 -0.96 1.76
CA ASP A 231 -6.00 -0.56 2.04
C ASP A 231 -5.84 0.96 1.84
N SER A 232 -4.97 1.39 0.96
CA SER A 232 -4.63 2.79 0.75
C SER A 232 -5.75 3.64 0.17
N MET A 233 -5.69 4.95 0.44
CA MET A 233 -6.70 5.91 0.05
C MET A 233 -6.08 7.12 -0.65
N SER A 234 -6.69 7.57 -1.73
CA SER A 234 -6.24 8.75 -2.48
C SER A 234 -7.41 9.60 -2.98
N ILE A 235 -7.10 10.74 -3.57
CA ILE A 235 -8.11 11.65 -4.16
C ILE A 235 -7.78 11.84 -5.62
N ASP A 236 -8.76 11.59 -6.49
CA ASP A 236 -8.60 11.79 -7.93
C ASP A 236 -8.65 13.28 -8.32
N THR A 237 -8.35 13.58 -9.59
CA THR A 237 -8.36 14.96 -10.11
C THR A 237 -9.76 15.59 -10.19
N GLN A 238 -10.82 14.83 -9.97
CA GLN A 238 -12.21 15.29 -9.94
C GLN A 238 -12.72 15.53 -8.51
N GLY A 239 -11.89 15.22 -7.50
CA GLY A 239 -12.27 15.31 -6.10
C GLY A 239 -13.11 14.14 -5.59
N ASN A 240 -12.99 12.98 -6.21
CA ASN A 240 -13.54 11.74 -5.69
C ASN A 240 -12.54 11.08 -4.74
N LEU A 241 -13.05 10.40 -3.74
CA LEU A 241 -12.26 9.53 -2.90
C LEU A 241 -12.01 8.21 -3.63
N VAL A 242 -10.77 7.74 -3.64
CA VAL A 242 -10.41 6.46 -4.28
C VAL A 242 -9.81 5.55 -3.23
N GLN A 243 -10.41 4.40 -3.08
CA GLN A 243 -9.99 3.34 -2.18
C GLN A 243 -9.34 2.22 -2.98
N ALA A 244 -8.10 1.88 -2.70
CA ALA A 244 -7.50 0.64 -3.15
C ALA A 244 -8.06 -0.52 -2.31
N ASP A 245 -8.45 -1.59 -2.97
CA ASP A 245 -8.81 -2.85 -2.33
C ASP A 245 -7.79 -3.87 -2.85
N GLN A 246 -6.73 -4.05 -2.05
CA GLN A 246 -5.45 -4.58 -2.50
C GLN A 246 -5.59 -6.03 -2.98
N ALA A 247 -6.04 -6.93 -2.11
CA ALA A 247 -6.13 -8.35 -2.43
C ALA A 247 -7.12 -8.65 -3.56
N ASP A 248 -8.18 -7.84 -3.69
CA ASP A 248 -9.22 -8.02 -4.71
C ASP A 248 -8.88 -7.32 -6.03
N ALA A 249 -7.70 -6.69 -6.13
CA ALA A 249 -7.18 -6.06 -7.34
C ALA A 249 -8.18 -5.06 -7.96
N GLN A 250 -8.68 -4.11 -7.17
CA GLN A 250 -9.68 -3.14 -7.62
C GLN A 250 -9.47 -1.75 -7.02
N LEU A 251 -9.85 -0.74 -7.79
CA LEU A 251 -9.96 0.64 -7.35
C LEU A 251 -11.44 1.02 -7.22
N ILE A 252 -11.84 1.48 -6.05
CA ILE A 252 -13.21 1.89 -5.73
C ILE A 252 -13.27 3.42 -5.68
N PHE A 253 -14.04 4.02 -6.57
CA PHE A 253 -14.23 5.46 -6.65
C PHE A 253 -15.52 5.84 -5.94
N ILE A 254 -15.42 6.65 -4.91
CA ILE A 254 -16.56 7.14 -4.12
C ILE A 254 -16.80 8.59 -4.50
N HIS A 255 -17.84 8.82 -5.26
CA HIS A 255 -18.25 10.16 -5.71
C HIS A 255 -19.13 10.81 -4.63
N ASN A 256 -18.90 12.08 -4.33
CA ASN A 256 -19.60 12.84 -3.27
C ASN A 256 -19.62 12.09 -1.92
N PRO A 257 -18.46 11.63 -1.39
CA PRO A 257 -18.40 10.74 -0.24
C PRO A 257 -19.09 11.32 0.99
N GLY A 258 -19.82 10.48 1.70
CA GLY A 258 -20.52 10.85 2.94
C GLY A 258 -21.73 11.78 2.77
N THR A 259 -22.26 11.95 1.54
CA THR A 259 -23.45 12.77 1.27
C THR A 259 -24.61 11.92 0.75
N SER A 260 -25.81 12.50 0.73
CA SER A 260 -27.00 11.84 0.12
C SER A 260 -26.90 11.63 -1.40
N LYS A 261 -25.88 12.23 -2.05
CA LYS A 261 -25.61 12.07 -3.48
C LYS A 261 -24.45 11.10 -3.76
N GLN A 262 -23.99 10.40 -2.73
CA GLN A 262 -22.90 9.43 -2.89
C GLN A 262 -23.23 8.37 -3.93
N THR A 263 -22.33 8.14 -4.86
CA THR A 263 -22.36 7.01 -5.79
C THR A 263 -20.99 6.34 -5.83
N VAL A 264 -20.98 5.06 -6.18
CA VAL A 264 -19.77 4.24 -6.16
C VAL A 264 -19.56 3.60 -7.51
N THR A 265 -18.33 3.70 -8.02
CA THR A 265 -17.89 2.96 -9.19
C THR A 265 -16.66 2.13 -8.86
N ARG A 266 -16.44 1.04 -9.59
CA ARG A 266 -15.32 0.13 -9.42
C ARG A 266 -14.59 -0.07 -10.74
N THR A 267 -13.26 -0.08 -10.69
CA THR A 267 -12.41 -0.58 -11.78
C THR A 267 -11.61 -1.78 -11.27
N THR A 268 -11.83 -2.95 -11.84
CA THR A 268 -10.94 -4.10 -11.61
C THR A 268 -9.65 -3.88 -12.39
N VAL A 269 -8.52 -4.11 -11.73
CA VAL A 269 -7.18 -4.02 -12.33
C VAL A 269 -6.53 -5.41 -12.41
N GLY A 270 -5.45 -5.56 -13.14
CA GLY A 270 -4.91 -6.89 -13.47
C GLY A 270 -4.04 -7.53 -12.37
N THR A 271 -3.83 -6.86 -11.24
CA THR A 271 -2.94 -7.28 -10.15
C THR A 271 -3.32 -6.57 -8.86
N GLN A 272 -2.79 -7.03 -7.73
CA GLN A 272 -2.85 -6.29 -6.48
C GLN A 272 -2.30 -4.89 -6.66
N VAL A 273 -2.92 -3.93 -6.02
CA VAL A 273 -2.56 -2.51 -6.04
C VAL A 273 -2.58 -1.96 -4.64
N ASP A 274 -1.57 -1.19 -4.32
CA ASP A 274 -1.42 -0.48 -3.07
C ASP A 274 -1.68 1.02 -3.31
N ASP A 275 -0.78 1.91 -2.94
CA ASP A 275 -0.95 3.35 -3.15
C ASP A 275 -1.23 3.71 -4.61
N THR A 276 -2.08 4.71 -4.79
CA THR A 276 -2.43 5.24 -6.10
C THR A 276 -2.25 6.75 -6.12
N LEU A 277 -1.48 7.25 -7.10
CA LEU A 277 -1.11 8.65 -7.22
C LEU A 277 -1.64 9.25 -8.53
N TRP A 278 -2.41 10.33 -8.44
CA TRP A 278 -2.76 11.20 -9.56
C TRP A 278 -1.73 12.31 -9.71
N ILE A 279 -1.05 12.36 -10.86
CA ILE A 279 -0.02 13.38 -11.10
C ILE A 279 -0.65 14.78 -11.12
N PRO A 280 -0.26 15.67 -10.20
CA PRO A 280 -0.88 16.99 -10.07
C PRO A 280 -0.28 18.02 -11.02
N SER A 281 0.95 17.81 -11.51
CA SER A 281 1.72 18.76 -12.31
C SER A 281 2.63 18.06 -13.32
N SER A 282 2.89 18.71 -14.44
CA SER A 282 3.87 18.22 -15.42
C SER A 282 5.31 18.37 -14.94
N GLN A 283 5.58 19.32 -14.04
CA GLN A 283 6.91 19.56 -13.47
C GLN A 283 6.98 18.98 -12.07
N GLY A 284 8.01 18.18 -11.84
CA GLY A 284 8.23 17.57 -10.52
C GLY A 284 8.91 16.21 -10.61
N ARG A 285 8.80 15.49 -9.52
CA ARG A 285 9.32 14.12 -9.40
C ARG A 285 8.40 13.29 -8.52
N MET A 286 8.19 12.07 -8.91
CA MET A 286 7.47 11.08 -8.13
C MET A 286 8.43 10.46 -7.12
N LEU A 287 7.95 10.22 -5.92
CA LEU A 287 8.61 9.40 -4.92
C LEU A 287 7.96 8.02 -4.92
N ILE A 288 8.79 6.99 -4.78
CA ILE A 288 8.37 5.60 -4.59
C ILE A 288 9.05 5.08 -3.33
N VAL A 289 8.27 4.55 -2.42
CA VAL A 289 8.77 3.84 -1.25
C VAL A 289 8.87 2.35 -1.57
N ASP A 290 9.92 1.68 -1.11
CA ASP A 290 10.02 0.21 -1.15
C ASP A 290 10.46 -0.29 0.22
N THR A 291 9.54 -0.94 0.90
CA THR A 291 9.71 -1.42 2.26
C THR A 291 10.85 -2.42 2.39
N LYS A 292 10.88 -3.44 1.53
CA LYS A 292 11.88 -4.52 1.59
C LYS A 292 13.25 -4.10 1.10
N LEU A 293 13.35 -3.18 0.13
CA LEU A 293 14.62 -2.59 -0.29
C LEU A 293 15.10 -1.51 0.70
N ASN A 294 14.26 -1.15 1.65
CA ASN A 294 14.54 -0.14 2.68
C ASN A 294 15.00 1.19 2.06
N ALA A 295 14.32 1.63 1.02
CA ALA A 295 14.72 2.76 0.20
C ALA A 295 13.53 3.55 -0.34
N ILE A 296 13.77 4.83 -0.54
CA ILE A 296 12.85 5.74 -1.23
C ILE A 296 13.55 6.22 -2.51
N TYR A 297 12.84 6.18 -3.62
CA TYR A 297 13.36 6.55 -4.92
C TYR A 297 12.72 7.82 -5.44
N ASN A 298 13.52 8.65 -6.14
CA ASN A 298 13.04 9.71 -7.01
C ASN A 298 12.89 9.19 -8.42
N VAL A 299 11.76 9.50 -9.06
CA VAL A 299 11.52 9.24 -10.48
C VAL A 299 11.24 10.56 -11.19
N THR A 300 11.89 10.76 -12.31
CA THR A 300 11.66 11.90 -13.23
C THR A 300 11.43 11.39 -14.65
N ILE A 301 10.73 12.17 -15.45
CA ILE A 301 10.53 11.86 -16.87
C ILE A 301 11.41 12.78 -17.71
N ASN A 302 12.09 12.19 -18.71
CA ASN A 302 12.99 12.90 -19.63
C ASN A 302 12.21 13.93 -20.47
N LYS A 303 12.81 15.13 -20.64
CA LYS A 303 12.41 16.22 -21.57
C LYS A 303 10.96 16.69 -21.55
N THR A 304 9.97 15.79 -21.44
CA THR A 304 8.54 16.14 -21.51
C THR A 304 7.90 16.37 -20.15
N GLY A 305 8.55 15.90 -19.07
CA GLY A 305 7.95 15.87 -17.74
C GLY A 305 6.78 14.87 -17.66
N PHE A 306 6.08 14.89 -16.55
CA PHE A 306 4.89 14.08 -16.32
C PHE A 306 3.67 14.62 -17.10
N THR A 307 2.70 13.78 -17.35
CA THR A 307 1.40 14.23 -17.86
C THR A 307 0.45 14.39 -16.68
N ARG A 308 -0.06 15.60 -16.45
CA ARG A 308 -1.04 15.87 -15.40
C ARG A 308 -2.26 14.95 -15.55
N GLY A 309 -2.71 14.37 -14.45
CA GLY A 309 -3.83 13.44 -14.42
C GLY A 309 -3.49 12.00 -14.79
N THR A 310 -2.24 11.70 -15.20
CA THR A 310 -1.80 10.30 -15.27
C THR A 310 -1.88 9.67 -13.89
N ILE A 311 -2.33 8.44 -13.85
CA ILE A 311 -2.49 7.65 -12.63
C ILE A 311 -1.35 6.65 -12.57
N TYR A 312 -0.63 6.64 -11.47
CA TYR A 312 0.34 5.59 -11.14
C TYR A 312 -0.14 4.81 -9.93
N THR A 313 0.11 3.52 -9.92
CA THR A 313 -0.13 2.65 -8.77
C THR A 313 1.03 1.72 -8.57
N GLU A 314 1.18 1.27 -7.37
CA GLU A 314 2.11 0.23 -6.98
C GLU A 314 1.46 -1.13 -7.10
N SER A 315 2.27 -2.12 -7.44
CA SER A 315 1.93 -3.53 -7.36
C SER A 315 2.96 -4.20 -6.49
N PRO A 316 2.62 -4.55 -5.26
CA PRO A 316 3.53 -5.26 -4.36
C PRO A 316 3.78 -6.68 -4.84
N SER A 317 4.83 -7.33 -4.32
CA SER A 317 5.20 -8.69 -4.74
C SER A 317 4.43 -9.81 -4.04
N ASP A 318 3.42 -9.49 -3.27
CA ASP A 318 2.73 -10.44 -2.37
C ASP A 318 1.95 -11.51 -3.15
N SER A 319 1.51 -11.20 -4.36
CA SER A 319 0.89 -12.16 -5.29
C SER A 319 1.91 -13.06 -6.03
N GLY A 320 3.20 -12.98 -5.72
CA GLY A 320 4.27 -13.72 -6.40
C GLY A 320 4.73 -13.11 -7.73
N VAL A 321 4.23 -11.94 -8.09
CA VAL A 321 4.74 -11.12 -9.20
C VAL A 321 5.80 -10.17 -8.67
N ALA A 322 6.88 -9.92 -9.45
CA ALA A 322 7.88 -8.94 -9.04
C ALA A 322 7.26 -7.55 -8.87
N GLY A 323 7.61 -6.85 -7.77
CA GLY A 323 7.08 -5.53 -7.49
C GLY A 323 7.41 -4.49 -8.58
N TYR A 324 6.46 -3.63 -8.88
CA TYR A 324 6.63 -2.56 -9.87
C TYR A 324 5.71 -1.37 -9.58
N VAL A 325 6.00 -0.23 -10.22
CA VAL A 325 5.06 0.88 -10.35
C VAL A 325 4.61 0.95 -11.80
N GLY A 326 3.30 1.08 -12.02
CA GLY A 326 2.71 1.12 -13.35
C GLY A 326 1.74 2.27 -13.56
N ALA A 327 1.60 2.70 -14.82
CA ALA A 327 0.59 3.66 -15.24
C ALA A 327 -0.76 2.95 -15.44
N VAL A 328 -1.81 3.46 -14.80
CA VAL A 328 -3.15 2.86 -14.82
C VAL A 328 -4.01 3.52 -15.88
N ASN A 329 -4.72 2.71 -16.65
CA ASN A 329 -5.85 3.17 -17.47
C ASN A 329 -7.17 2.83 -16.74
N PRO A 330 -7.85 3.78 -16.10
CA PRO A 330 -9.04 3.51 -15.29
C PRO A 330 -10.27 3.08 -16.14
N LYS A 331 -10.22 3.25 -17.48
CA LYS A 331 -11.29 2.83 -18.37
C LYS A 331 -11.22 1.34 -18.73
N THR A 332 -10.03 0.76 -18.69
CA THR A 332 -9.78 -0.64 -19.07
C THR A 332 -9.26 -1.49 -17.95
N GLY A 333 -8.85 -0.89 -16.82
CA GLY A 333 -8.17 -1.58 -15.71
C GLY A 333 -6.74 -2.03 -16.03
N THR A 334 -6.20 -1.63 -17.19
CA THR A 334 -4.84 -2.02 -17.60
C THR A 334 -3.80 -1.22 -16.81
N ILE A 335 -2.78 -1.91 -16.32
CA ILE A 335 -1.59 -1.30 -15.70
C ILE A 335 -0.40 -1.59 -16.61
N VAL A 336 0.32 -0.52 -17.01
CA VAL A 336 1.54 -0.64 -17.81
C VAL A 336 2.73 -0.33 -16.90
N PRO A 337 3.60 -1.30 -16.57
CA PRO A 337 4.77 -1.07 -15.75
C PRO A 337 5.67 0.04 -16.32
N VAL A 338 6.19 0.89 -15.44
CA VAL A 338 7.12 1.99 -15.81
C VAL A 338 8.39 1.97 -14.96
N ILE A 339 8.32 1.45 -13.73
CA ILE A 339 9.46 1.18 -12.85
C ILE A 339 9.38 -0.28 -12.44
N ILE A 340 10.45 -1.02 -12.62
CA ILE A 340 10.54 -2.45 -12.34
C ILE A 340 11.73 -2.77 -11.43
N GLY A 341 11.77 -4.00 -10.90
CA GLY A 341 12.84 -4.44 -9.99
C GLY A 341 12.63 -3.99 -8.55
N LEU A 342 11.47 -3.45 -8.23
CA LEU A 342 11.01 -3.21 -6.86
C LEU A 342 10.70 -4.55 -6.17
N THR A 343 10.70 -4.56 -4.84
CA THR A 343 10.41 -5.77 -4.06
C THR A 343 9.08 -5.65 -3.32
N SER A 344 8.88 -4.57 -2.61
CA SER A 344 7.63 -4.28 -1.88
C SER A 344 7.37 -2.79 -1.94
N PRO A 345 6.96 -2.27 -3.12
CA PRO A 345 6.56 -0.88 -3.22
C PRO A 345 5.25 -0.68 -2.43
N SER A 346 5.19 0.39 -1.63
CA SER A 346 4.16 0.61 -0.61
C SER A 346 3.78 2.08 -0.41
N GLY A 347 4.36 3.03 -1.15
CA GLY A 347 4.02 4.44 -0.97
C GLY A 347 4.41 5.31 -2.16
N LEU A 348 3.46 6.11 -2.66
CA LEU A 348 3.65 7.05 -3.75
C LEU A 348 3.42 8.50 -3.33
N GLY A 349 4.39 9.36 -3.62
CA GLY A 349 4.27 10.81 -3.39
C GLY A 349 4.70 11.62 -4.60
N PHE A 350 4.41 12.93 -4.60
CA PHE A 350 4.84 13.82 -5.67
C PHE A 350 5.39 15.14 -5.17
N ILE A 351 6.64 15.40 -5.46
CA ILE A 351 7.28 16.70 -5.22
C ILE A 351 7.06 17.56 -6.47
N GLN A 352 6.25 18.60 -6.35
CA GLN A 352 6.02 19.52 -7.46
C GLN A 352 7.30 20.33 -7.76
N GLY A 353 7.61 20.48 -9.05
CA GLY A 353 8.60 21.42 -9.53
C GLY A 353 8.13 22.86 -9.38
N LYS A 354 9.09 23.76 -9.29
CA LYS A 354 8.82 25.22 -9.27
C LYS A 354 8.58 25.72 -10.69
#